data_ec5df5be3bf904793463a35d6e35b466
#
_entry.id   ec5df5be3bf904793463a35d6e35b466
#
_cell.length_a   1.000
_cell.length_b   1.000
_cell.length_c   1.000
_cell.angle_alpha   90.00
_cell.angle_beta   90.00
_cell.angle_gamma   90.00
#
_symmetry.space_group_name_H-M   'P 1'
#
loop_
_entity.id
_entity.type
_entity.pdbx_description
1 polymer ?
#
loop_
_entity_poly.entity_id
_entity_poly.type
_entity_poly.pdbx_seq_one_letter_code
_entity_poly.pdbx_strand_id
1 'polypeptide(L)'
;MEKNERGHQKMSEKVVNAALLGLGTVGTGVYKVIRNQEQEMTAKLGRQVKITKILVRNLEKASKKVEDPSVLTTDWADIEGDSSIDIVIELIGGIEPARTYILAALKAGKNVVTANKDLIAVHGKEILETAKAAQKDFLFEAAVAGGIPIISPLKNSLEANHVTEVMGIVN
;
A
#
# COMPACT_ATOMS: atom_id res chain seq x y z
N MET A 1 9.62 16.88 48.80
CA MET A 1 10.20 16.18 47.64
C MET A 1 9.07 15.46 46.95
N GLU A 2 8.35 16.17 46.08
CA GLU A 2 7.25 15.60 45.29
C GLU A 2 7.81 15.05 43.96
N LYS A 3 7.59 13.76 43.72
CA LYS A 3 7.94 13.10 42.45
C LYS A 3 6.93 13.52 41.40
N ASN A 4 7.42 14.18 40.38
CA ASN A 4 6.72 14.62 39.19
C ASN A 4 6.38 13.40 38.32
N GLU A 5 5.18 12.85 38.45
CA GLU A 5 4.63 11.83 37.56
C GLU A 5 4.21 12.53 36.28
N ARG A 6 5.08 12.48 35.27
CA ARG A 6 4.72 12.87 33.89
C ARG A 6 3.76 11.83 33.36
N GLY A 7 2.48 12.19 33.33
CA GLY A 7 1.44 11.40 32.73
C GLY A 7 1.77 11.04 31.28
N HIS A 8 2.03 9.78 31.01
CA HIS A 8 2.01 9.24 29.67
C HIS A 8 0.53 9.24 29.21
N GLN A 9 0.16 10.28 28.50
CA GLN A 9 -1.10 10.32 27.78
C GLN A 9 -1.04 9.17 26.77
N LYS A 10 -1.83 8.11 27.02
CA LYS A 10 -2.02 6.99 26.11
C LYS A 10 -2.66 7.57 24.85
N MET A 11 -1.84 7.95 23.86
CA MET A 11 -2.35 8.26 22.51
C MET A 11 -3.10 7.02 22.05
N SER A 12 -4.36 7.18 21.71
CA SER A 12 -5.16 6.15 21.07
C SER A 12 -4.37 5.73 19.81
N GLU A 13 -3.79 4.53 19.82
CA GLU A 13 -3.04 3.99 18.69
C GLU A 13 -4.01 3.80 17.55
N LYS A 14 -4.10 4.80 16.67
CA LYS A 14 -4.93 4.69 15.46
C LYS A 14 -4.33 3.62 14.58
N VAL A 15 -4.99 2.47 14.49
CA VAL A 15 -4.62 1.37 13.59
C VAL A 15 -4.87 1.82 12.14
N VAL A 16 -3.90 1.58 11.27
CA VAL A 16 -4.04 1.74 9.82
C VAL A 16 -4.41 0.40 9.21
N ASN A 17 -5.61 0.30 8.66
CA ASN A 17 -6.09 -0.91 8.03
C ASN A 17 -5.73 -0.92 6.55
N ALA A 18 -5.12 -2.00 6.11
CA ALA A 18 -4.74 -2.18 4.72
C ALA A 18 -5.42 -3.40 4.10
N ALA A 19 -5.83 -3.28 2.85
CA ALA A 19 -6.24 -4.39 2.01
C ALA A 19 -5.14 -4.75 1.02
N LEU A 20 -4.92 -6.05 0.81
CA LEU A 20 -3.94 -6.57 -0.13
C LEU A 20 -4.65 -7.16 -1.35
N LEU A 21 -4.33 -6.70 -2.55
CA LEU A 21 -4.86 -7.27 -3.79
C LEU A 21 -3.84 -8.23 -4.39
N GLY A 22 -4.10 -9.52 -4.24
CA GLY A 22 -3.23 -10.60 -4.71
C GLY A 22 -2.31 -11.15 -3.60
N LEU A 23 -2.22 -12.50 -3.54
CA LEU A 23 -1.37 -13.24 -2.60
C LEU A 23 -0.43 -14.19 -3.37
N GLY A 24 0.18 -13.64 -4.43
CA GLY A 24 1.27 -14.28 -5.18
C GLY A 24 2.59 -14.24 -4.38
N THR A 25 3.71 -14.34 -5.07
CA THR A 25 5.04 -14.27 -4.43
C THR A 25 5.24 -12.95 -3.68
N VAL A 26 5.02 -11.83 -4.36
CA VAL A 26 5.19 -10.48 -3.77
C VAL A 26 4.17 -10.25 -2.66
N GLY A 27 2.88 -10.52 -2.91
CA GLY A 27 1.82 -10.33 -1.91
C GLY A 27 2.03 -11.15 -0.64
N THR A 28 2.49 -12.39 -0.77
CA THR A 28 2.84 -13.22 0.39
C THR A 28 4.04 -12.63 1.15
N GLY A 29 5.02 -12.07 0.43
CA GLY A 29 6.16 -11.37 1.05
C GLY A 29 5.71 -10.15 1.85
N VAL A 30 4.88 -9.28 1.26
CA VAL A 30 4.34 -8.09 1.94
C VAL A 30 3.53 -8.47 3.18
N TYR A 31 2.63 -9.47 3.06
CA TYR A 31 1.87 -9.99 4.20
C TYR A 31 2.76 -10.42 5.36
N LYS A 32 3.81 -11.20 5.07
CA LYS A 32 4.76 -11.67 6.07
C LYS A 32 5.56 -10.53 6.71
N VAL A 33 6.03 -9.57 5.92
CA VAL A 33 6.80 -8.43 6.44
C VAL A 33 5.95 -7.61 7.40
N ILE A 34 4.71 -7.23 7.03
CA ILE A 34 3.83 -6.45 7.89
C ILE A 34 3.54 -7.18 9.20
N ARG A 35 3.34 -8.49 9.16
CA ARG A 35 3.10 -9.29 10.36
C ARG A 35 4.33 -9.49 11.23
N ASN A 36 5.44 -9.92 10.62
CA ASN A 36 6.63 -10.29 11.38
C ASN A 36 7.35 -9.07 11.98
N GLN A 37 7.17 -7.89 11.37
CA GLN A 37 7.81 -6.65 11.79
C GLN A 37 6.82 -5.67 12.43
N GLU A 38 5.65 -6.13 12.85
CA GLU A 38 4.58 -5.28 13.39
C GLU A 38 5.07 -4.37 14.51
N GLN A 39 5.80 -4.90 15.49
CA GLN A 39 6.30 -4.12 16.63
C GLN A 39 7.31 -3.06 16.19
N GLU A 40 8.26 -3.43 15.33
CA GLU A 40 9.28 -2.51 14.83
C GLU A 40 8.67 -1.41 13.94
N MET A 41 7.73 -1.78 13.07
CA MET A 41 6.98 -0.83 12.25
C MET A 41 6.16 0.12 13.12
N THR A 42 5.45 -0.39 14.12
CA THR A 42 4.66 0.42 15.05
C THR A 42 5.54 1.42 15.79
N ALA A 43 6.72 1.00 16.26
CA ALA A 43 7.66 1.88 16.93
C ALA A 43 8.18 3.01 16.01
N LYS A 44 8.44 2.70 14.74
CA LYS A 44 8.91 3.68 13.74
C LYS A 44 7.80 4.63 13.26
N LEU A 45 6.61 4.10 13.02
CA LEU A 45 5.49 4.85 12.43
C LEU A 45 4.62 5.55 13.47
N GLY A 46 4.72 5.16 14.75
CA GLY A 46 3.80 5.60 15.80
C GLY A 46 2.37 5.07 15.63
N ARG A 47 2.16 4.10 14.74
CA ARG A 47 0.85 3.51 14.41
C ARG A 47 1.01 2.06 14.00
N GLN A 48 0.07 1.23 14.42
CA GLN A 48 -0.02 -0.16 13.98
C GLN A 48 -0.58 -0.22 12.55
N VAL A 49 0.00 -1.06 11.69
CA VAL A 49 -0.53 -1.38 10.36
C VAL A 49 -1.02 -2.82 10.36
N LYS A 50 -2.26 -3.05 9.91
CA LYS A 50 -2.87 -4.38 9.84
C LYS A 50 -3.39 -4.68 8.44
N ILE A 51 -3.16 -5.89 7.96
CA ILE A 51 -3.89 -6.41 6.78
C ILE A 51 -5.22 -6.97 7.27
N THR A 52 -6.31 -6.31 6.89
CA THR A 52 -7.67 -6.69 7.31
C THR A 52 -8.44 -7.42 6.22
N LYS A 53 -8.06 -7.24 4.95
CA LYS A 53 -8.65 -7.95 3.80
C LYS A 53 -7.58 -8.31 2.78
N ILE A 54 -7.76 -9.47 2.13
CA ILE A 54 -6.89 -9.93 1.05
C ILE A 54 -7.75 -10.46 -0.08
N LEU A 55 -7.73 -9.78 -1.23
CA LEU A 55 -8.44 -10.21 -2.44
C LEU A 55 -7.64 -11.29 -3.16
N VAL A 56 -8.25 -12.45 -3.37
CA VAL A 56 -7.64 -13.60 -4.05
C VAL A 56 -8.62 -14.26 -5.02
N ARG A 57 -8.10 -14.98 -6.01
CA ARG A 57 -8.93 -15.76 -6.95
C ARG A 57 -9.29 -17.16 -6.44
N ASN A 58 -8.52 -17.71 -5.51
CA ASN A 58 -8.71 -19.06 -5.00
C ASN A 58 -8.46 -19.09 -3.49
N LEU A 59 -9.55 -19.21 -2.73
CA LEU A 59 -9.53 -19.22 -1.26
C LEU A 59 -8.76 -20.40 -0.70
N GLU A 60 -8.94 -21.61 -1.24
CA GLU A 60 -8.28 -22.82 -0.74
C GLU A 60 -6.75 -22.72 -0.84
N LYS A 61 -6.24 -22.24 -1.99
CA LYS A 61 -4.81 -22.05 -2.17
C LYS A 61 -4.27 -20.92 -1.29
N ALA A 62 -5.05 -19.87 -1.08
CA ALA A 62 -4.67 -18.71 -0.30
C ALA A 62 -4.68 -18.99 1.21
N SER A 63 -5.64 -19.79 1.71
CA SER A 63 -5.76 -20.12 3.13
C SER A 63 -4.50 -20.78 3.72
N LYS A 64 -3.75 -21.51 2.88
CA LYS A 64 -2.47 -22.14 3.26
C LYS A 64 -1.31 -21.15 3.46
N LYS A 65 -1.52 -19.87 3.13
CA LYS A 65 -0.48 -18.83 3.16
C LYS A 65 -0.69 -17.78 4.25
N VAL A 66 -1.86 -17.78 4.87
CA VAL A 66 -2.23 -16.85 5.93
C VAL A 66 -2.54 -17.61 7.21
N GLU A 67 -2.37 -16.97 8.35
CA GLU A 67 -2.69 -17.58 9.64
C GLU A 67 -4.19 -17.48 9.94
N ASP A 68 -4.81 -16.36 9.54
CA ASP A 68 -6.24 -16.13 9.69
C ASP A 68 -6.93 -16.09 8.31
N PRO A 69 -7.59 -17.17 7.89
CA PRO A 69 -8.31 -17.20 6.62
C PRO A 69 -9.51 -16.24 6.53
N SER A 70 -9.99 -15.68 7.65
CA SER A 70 -11.13 -14.76 7.66
C SER A 70 -10.85 -13.42 6.95
N VAL A 71 -9.57 -13.10 6.75
CA VAL A 71 -9.16 -11.91 5.99
C VAL A 71 -9.28 -12.10 4.47
N LEU A 72 -9.50 -13.34 4.00
CA LEU A 72 -9.55 -13.65 2.57
C LEU A 72 -10.92 -13.34 1.98
N THR A 73 -10.93 -12.76 0.79
CA THR A 73 -12.14 -12.58 -0.02
C THR A 73 -11.86 -12.80 -1.50
N THR A 74 -12.90 -13.15 -2.25
CA THR A 74 -12.89 -13.19 -3.71
C THR A 74 -13.69 -12.03 -4.31
N ASP A 75 -14.36 -11.24 -3.48
CA ASP A 75 -15.21 -10.14 -3.91
C ASP A 75 -14.50 -8.79 -3.65
N TRP A 76 -14.36 -7.99 -4.69
CA TRP A 76 -13.85 -6.63 -4.60
C TRP A 76 -14.74 -5.71 -3.76
N ALA A 77 -16.05 -5.92 -3.79
CA ALA A 77 -17.00 -5.11 -3.04
C ALA A 77 -16.75 -5.10 -1.52
N ASP A 78 -16.19 -6.21 -0.98
CA ASP A 78 -15.78 -6.31 0.43
C ASP A 78 -14.65 -5.35 0.81
N ILE A 79 -13.90 -4.86 -0.17
CA ILE A 79 -12.79 -3.91 0.02
C ILE A 79 -13.22 -2.51 -0.36
N GLU A 80 -13.89 -2.35 -1.49
CA GLU A 80 -14.33 -1.05 -1.98
C GLU A 80 -15.28 -0.37 -0.99
N GLY A 81 -16.30 -1.12 -0.53
CA GLY A 81 -17.33 -0.62 0.38
C GLY A 81 -16.90 -0.49 1.85
N ASP A 82 -15.78 -1.07 2.25
CA ASP A 82 -15.32 -1.02 3.63
C ASP A 82 -14.58 0.31 3.93
N SER A 83 -15.28 1.23 4.58
CA SER A 83 -14.75 2.54 4.98
C SER A 83 -13.65 2.48 6.05
N SER A 84 -13.47 1.33 6.71
CA SER A 84 -12.40 1.14 7.70
C SER A 84 -11.02 0.90 7.06
N ILE A 85 -10.98 0.56 5.77
CA ILE A 85 -9.74 0.34 5.03
C ILE A 85 -9.16 1.67 4.59
N ASP A 86 -7.98 1.99 5.07
CA ASP A 86 -7.25 3.23 4.79
C ASP A 86 -6.37 3.13 3.52
N ILE A 87 -5.82 1.93 3.27
CA ILE A 87 -4.81 1.70 2.23
C ILE A 87 -5.13 0.44 1.43
N VAL A 88 -5.01 0.52 0.12
CA VAL A 88 -5.05 -0.64 -0.79
C VAL A 88 -3.65 -0.87 -1.36
N ILE A 89 -3.12 -2.08 -1.20
CA ILE A 89 -1.82 -2.50 -1.74
C ILE A 89 -2.07 -3.44 -2.92
N GLU A 90 -1.84 -2.95 -4.13
CA GLU A 90 -2.09 -3.71 -5.37
C GLU A 90 -0.84 -4.46 -5.83
N LEU A 91 -0.96 -5.79 -5.92
CA LEU A 91 0.10 -6.73 -6.30
C LEU A 91 -0.44 -7.86 -7.21
N ILE A 92 -1.50 -7.57 -7.97
CA ILE A 92 -2.13 -8.54 -8.90
C ILE A 92 -1.27 -8.69 -10.15
N GLY A 93 -0.76 -7.54 -10.65
CA GLY A 93 -0.06 -7.45 -11.93
C GLY A 93 -0.98 -7.40 -13.14
N GLY A 94 -0.43 -7.03 -14.30
CA GLY A 94 -1.19 -6.78 -15.51
C GLY A 94 -1.98 -5.46 -15.48
N ILE A 95 -2.74 -5.19 -16.54
CA ILE A 95 -3.49 -3.93 -16.65
C ILE A 95 -4.86 -4.04 -15.96
N GLU A 96 -5.65 -5.03 -16.36
CA GLU A 96 -6.97 -5.29 -15.77
C GLU A 96 -6.97 -6.62 -15.00
N PRO A 97 -7.64 -6.71 -13.88
CA PRO A 97 -8.53 -5.71 -13.25
C PRO A 97 -7.82 -4.68 -12.35
N ALA A 98 -6.48 -4.66 -12.31
CA ALA A 98 -5.72 -3.81 -11.39
C ALA A 98 -6.07 -2.32 -11.57
N ARG A 99 -6.15 -1.83 -12.81
CA ARG A 99 -6.54 -0.44 -13.11
C ARG A 99 -7.91 -0.11 -12.53
N THR A 100 -8.91 -0.94 -12.82
CA THR A 100 -10.27 -0.75 -12.33
C THR A 100 -10.29 -0.65 -10.80
N TYR A 101 -9.62 -1.56 -10.09
CA TYR A 101 -9.59 -1.57 -8.63
C TYR A 101 -8.84 -0.37 -8.03
N ILE A 102 -7.73 0.04 -8.62
CA ILE A 102 -6.99 1.23 -8.15
C ILE A 102 -7.84 2.49 -8.29
N LEU A 103 -8.46 2.70 -9.47
CA LEU A 103 -9.30 3.86 -9.69
C LEU A 103 -10.51 3.89 -8.74
N ALA A 104 -11.14 2.74 -8.51
CA ALA A 104 -12.25 2.61 -7.57
C ALA A 104 -11.80 2.87 -6.12
N ALA A 105 -10.67 2.31 -5.68
CA ALA A 105 -10.11 2.55 -4.35
C ALA A 105 -9.84 4.03 -4.09
N LEU A 106 -9.20 4.72 -5.03
CA LEU A 106 -8.93 6.16 -4.92
C LEU A 106 -10.23 6.97 -4.80
N LYS A 107 -11.23 6.69 -5.64
CA LYS A 107 -12.55 7.34 -5.60
C LYS A 107 -13.31 7.04 -4.31
N ALA A 108 -13.13 5.84 -3.75
CA ALA A 108 -13.68 5.45 -2.44
C ALA A 108 -12.90 6.05 -1.26
N GLY A 109 -11.93 6.94 -1.52
CA GLY A 109 -11.20 7.66 -0.47
C GLY A 109 -10.08 6.87 0.18
N LYS A 110 -9.56 5.82 -0.44
CA LYS A 110 -8.45 5.01 0.04
C LYS A 110 -7.14 5.44 -0.61
N ASN A 111 -6.03 5.40 0.15
CA ASN A 111 -4.69 5.55 -0.43
C ASN A 111 -4.30 4.26 -1.15
N VAL A 112 -3.43 4.36 -2.14
CA VAL A 112 -3.04 3.19 -2.94
C VAL A 112 -1.52 3.09 -3.05
N VAL A 113 -1.01 1.86 -2.91
CA VAL A 113 0.38 1.48 -3.17
C VAL A 113 0.39 0.39 -4.23
N THR A 114 1.26 0.48 -5.24
CA THR A 114 1.38 -0.55 -6.27
C THR A 114 2.84 -0.85 -6.64
N ALA A 115 3.10 -2.09 -7.04
CA ALA A 115 4.35 -2.52 -7.67
C ALA A 115 4.18 -2.85 -9.16
N ASN A 116 3.08 -2.44 -9.78
CA ASN A 116 2.67 -2.85 -11.12
C ASN A 116 3.26 -1.93 -12.20
N LYS A 117 4.45 -2.27 -12.67
CA LYS A 117 5.18 -1.48 -13.68
C LYS A 117 4.41 -1.31 -14.99
N ASP A 118 3.71 -2.36 -15.45
CA ASP A 118 3.00 -2.35 -16.73
C ASP A 118 1.82 -1.35 -16.66
N LEU A 119 1.10 -1.35 -15.55
CA LEU A 119 0.00 -0.43 -15.31
C LEU A 119 0.49 1.03 -15.25
N ILE A 120 1.59 1.29 -14.53
CA ILE A 120 2.17 2.63 -14.43
C ILE A 120 2.63 3.14 -15.79
N ALA A 121 3.25 2.29 -16.60
CA ALA A 121 3.72 2.67 -17.93
C ALA A 121 2.59 3.11 -18.88
N VAL A 122 1.42 2.46 -18.77
CA VAL A 122 0.30 2.69 -19.71
C VAL A 122 -0.71 3.70 -19.15
N HIS A 123 -1.03 3.61 -17.85
CA HIS A 123 -2.12 4.36 -17.22
C HIS A 123 -1.68 5.25 -16.05
N GLY A 124 -0.38 5.43 -15.82
CA GLY A 124 0.13 6.19 -14.69
C GLY A 124 -0.41 7.61 -14.60
N LYS A 125 -0.54 8.30 -15.75
CA LYS A 125 -1.10 9.67 -15.80
C LYS A 125 -2.54 9.71 -15.31
N GLU A 126 -3.42 8.84 -15.82
CA GLU A 126 -4.83 8.75 -15.43
C GLU A 126 -4.98 8.49 -13.92
N ILE A 127 -4.17 7.56 -13.40
CA ILE A 127 -4.22 7.19 -11.98
C ILE A 127 -3.75 8.34 -11.09
N LEU A 128 -2.66 9.03 -11.48
CA LEU A 128 -2.15 10.19 -10.75
C LEU A 128 -3.15 11.36 -10.74
N GLU A 129 -3.82 11.62 -11.88
CA GLU A 129 -4.88 12.63 -11.97
C GLU A 129 -6.07 12.27 -11.06
N THR A 130 -6.47 10.99 -11.04
CA THR A 130 -7.53 10.49 -10.16
C THR A 130 -7.16 10.62 -8.68
N ALA A 131 -5.93 10.24 -8.32
CA ALA A 131 -5.43 10.35 -6.95
C ALA A 131 -5.43 11.83 -6.49
N LYS A 132 -4.96 12.74 -7.34
CA LYS A 132 -4.97 14.17 -7.07
C LYS A 132 -6.40 14.71 -6.89
N ALA A 133 -7.32 14.33 -7.77
CA ALA A 133 -8.74 14.75 -7.67
C ALA A 133 -9.42 14.22 -6.39
N ALA A 134 -9.07 12.99 -5.98
CA ALA A 134 -9.56 12.37 -4.75
C ALA A 134 -8.83 12.85 -3.48
N GLN A 135 -7.77 13.65 -3.59
CA GLN A 135 -6.89 14.07 -2.50
C GLN A 135 -6.34 12.85 -1.72
N LYS A 136 -5.89 11.82 -2.45
CA LYS A 136 -5.33 10.58 -1.92
C LYS A 136 -3.92 10.35 -2.43
N ASP A 137 -3.14 9.65 -1.62
CA ASP A 137 -1.79 9.26 -2.00
C ASP A 137 -1.82 8.06 -2.94
N PHE A 138 -1.00 8.14 -3.99
CA PHE A 138 -0.71 7.04 -4.89
C PHE A 138 0.81 6.83 -4.95
N LEU A 139 1.28 5.71 -4.39
CA LEU A 139 2.69 5.38 -4.25
C LEU A 139 3.03 4.19 -5.15
N PHE A 140 4.10 4.32 -5.93
CA PHE A 140 4.51 3.33 -6.93
C PHE A 140 6.03 3.13 -7.01
N GLU A 141 6.75 3.38 -5.89
CA GLU A 141 8.21 3.21 -5.83
C GLU A 141 8.66 1.82 -6.31
N ALA A 142 7.97 0.77 -5.86
CA ALA A 142 8.29 -0.62 -6.22
C ALA A 142 7.96 -0.98 -7.69
N ALA A 143 7.27 -0.11 -8.41
CA ALA A 143 7.00 -0.29 -9.85
C ALA A 143 8.16 0.19 -10.74
N VAL A 144 9.16 0.90 -10.16
CA VAL A 144 10.25 1.52 -10.90
C VAL A 144 11.59 1.13 -10.27
N ALA A 145 12.53 0.63 -11.07
CA ALA A 145 13.89 0.24 -10.64
C ALA A 145 13.96 -0.81 -9.50
N GLY A 146 12.92 -1.60 -9.31
CA GLY A 146 12.89 -2.70 -8.33
C GLY A 146 13.12 -2.22 -6.90
N GLY A 147 14.18 -2.67 -6.25
CA GLY A 147 14.52 -2.29 -4.87
C GLY A 147 15.33 -1.00 -4.73
N ILE A 148 15.62 -0.30 -5.83
CA ILE A 148 16.38 0.96 -5.81
C ILE A 148 15.39 2.12 -5.69
N PRO A 149 15.43 2.95 -4.61
CA PRO A 149 14.54 4.09 -4.47
C PRO A 149 14.95 5.18 -5.48
N ILE A 150 14.03 5.56 -6.37
CA ILE A 150 14.25 6.60 -7.40
C ILE A 150 13.14 7.66 -7.39
N ILE A 151 11.90 7.26 -7.23
CA ILE A 151 10.76 8.19 -7.29
C ILE A 151 10.74 9.11 -6.06
N SER A 152 10.92 8.57 -4.87
CA SER A 152 10.94 9.36 -3.63
C SER A 152 12.09 10.37 -3.60
N PRO A 153 13.35 10.02 -3.96
CA PRO A 153 14.43 11.01 -4.08
C PRO A 153 14.13 12.11 -5.10
N LEU A 154 13.61 11.76 -6.28
CA LEU A 154 13.27 12.75 -7.30
C LEU A 154 12.18 13.74 -6.82
N LYS A 155 11.16 13.24 -6.11
CA LYS A 155 10.05 14.05 -5.63
C LYS A 155 10.40 14.90 -4.41
N ASN A 156 11.15 14.34 -3.47
CA ASN A 156 11.33 14.95 -2.15
C ASN A 156 12.71 15.59 -1.97
N SER A 157 13.79 14.87 -2.37
CA SER A 157 15.15 15.34 -2.12
C SER A 157 15.63 16.34 -3.17
N LEU A 158 15.10 16.27 -4.39
CA LEU A 158 15.46 17.11 -5.53
C LEU A 158 14.39 18.14 -5.88
N GLU A 159 13.41 18.38 -5.03
CA GLU A 159 12.26 19.27 -5.28
C GLU A 159 12.69 20.71 -5.61
N ALA A 160 13.77 21.19 -4.99
CA ALA A 160 14.32 22.52 -5.27
C ALA A 160 15.22 22.59 -6.52
N ASN A 161 15.46 21.45 -7.17
CA ASN A 161 16.35 21.36 -8.33
C ASN A 161 15.55 21.29 -9.63
N HIS A 162 16.10 21.83 -10.70
CA HIS A 162 15.58 21.63 -12.05
C HIS A 162 16.28 20.44 -12.68
N VAL A 163 15.65 19.26 -12.63
CA VAL A 163 16.16 18.03 -13.23
C VAL A 163 15.96 18.12 -14.75
N THR A 164 17.05 18.17 -15.50
CA THR A 164 17.03 18.26 -16.98
C THR A 164 17.07 16.90 -17.65
N GLU A 165 17.70 15.92 -17.02
CA GLU A 165 17.87 14.58 -17.58
C GLU A 165 18.00 13.53 -16.47
N VAL A 166 17.48 12.33 -16.74
CA VAL A 166 17.67 11.14 -15.89
C VAL A 166 18.20 10.03 -16.79
N MET A 167 19.38 9.50 -16.47
CA MET A 167 19.99 8.37 -17.18
C MET A 167 20.17 7.21 -16.22
N GLY A 168 19.95 5.99 -16.72
CA GLY A 168 20.13 4.78 -15.91
C GLY A 168 20.07 3.51 -16.74
N ILE A 169 20.60 2.43 -16.16
CA ILE A 169 20.37 1.07 -16.64
C ILE A 169 19.34 0.47 -15.70
N VAL A 170 18.10 0.41 -16.16
CA VAL A 170 16.96 -0.09 -15.38
C VAL A 170 16.48 -1.40 -15.98
N ASN A 171 16.36 -2.42 -15.14
CA ASN A 171 15.98 -3.77 -15.52
C ASN A 171 14.68 -4.18 -14.86
#